data_d00269afe945d451fc9ecb7b01883809
#
_entry.id   d00269afe945d451fc9ecb7b01883809
#
_cell.length_a   1.000
_cell.length_b   1.000
_cell.length_c   1.000
_cell.angle_alpha   90.00
_cell.angle_beta   90.00
_cell.angle_gamma   90.00
#
_symmetry.space_group_name_H-M   'P 1'
#
loop_
_entity.id
_entity.type
_entity.pdbx_description
1 polymer ?
#
loop_
_entity_poly.entity_id
_entity_poly.type
_entity_poly.pdbx_seq_one_letter_code
_entity_poly.pdbx_strand_id
1 'polypeptide(L)'
;RLAGLLITLLLISGSALAGWVVERLTQQVPPLGWPLLVVSLASALAGRSLRTSVMAVLESLPPSGATELTSARKHLSWIVGRDVQQLDEAGIIRACAETASENAVDGIFAPLAWMAAGCLLWSLNSAAPGPLALAWAFKASSTLDSMLGYREGRLRWLGTAGARLDDALTWLPCRLVMATLPLVSRPWPQWWRLVLAAERDGSSDPSPNAGPVSYTHLT
;
A
#
# COMPACT_ATOMS: atom_id res chain seq x y z
N ARG A 1 -14.22 19.12 -9.30
CA ARG A 1 -14.21 18.71 -7.88
C ARG A 1 -15.43 17.84 -7.56
N LEU A 2 -16.66 18.28 -7.84
CA LEU A 2 -17.87 17.51 -7.55
C LEU A 2 -17.88 16.15 -8.27
N ALA A 3 -17.52 16.12 -9.55
CA ALA A 3 -17.40 14.87 -10.31
C ALA A 3 -16.37 13.90 -9.70
N GLY A 4 -15.21 14.41 -9.26
CA GLY A 4 -14.20 13.59 -8.57
C GLY A 4 -14.73 12.99 -7.26
N LEU A 5 -15.41 13.80 -6.45
CA LEU A 5 -16.05 13.32 -5.24
C LEU A 5 -17.09 12.24 -5.52
N LEU A 6 -17.95 12.44 -6.52
CA LEU A 6 -18.96 11.44 -6.91
C LEU A 6 -18.33 10.14 -7.40
N ILE A 7 -17.29 10.19 -8.23
CA ILE A 7 -16.55 9.02 -8.70
C ILE A 7 -15.94 8.28 -7.50
N THR A 8 -15.27 9.00 -6.60
CA THR A 8 -14.67 8.43 -5.39
C THR A 8 -15.73 7.72 -4.54
N LEU A 9 -16.84 8.39 -4.24
CA LEU A 9 -17.92 7.81 -3.45
C LEU A 9 -18.53 6.57 -4.13
N LEU A 10 -18.81 6.64 -5.43
CA LEU A 10 -19.41 5.53 -6.18
C LEU A 10 -18.48 4.30 -6.21
N LEU A 11 -17.20 4.49 -6.49
CA LEU A 11 -16.26 3.38 -6.60
C LEU A 11 -15.99 2.74 -5.23
N ILE A 12 -15.80 3.53 -4.18
CA ILE A 12 -15.56 3.00 -2.84
C ILE A 12 -16.80 2.31 -2.29
N SER A 13 -17.98 2.95 -2.40
CA SER A 13 -19.23 2.34 -1.95
C SER A 13 -19.58 1.08 -2.75
N GLY A 14 -19.35 1.11 -4.06
CA GLY A 14 -19.56 -0.06 -4.93
C GLY A 14 -18.63 -1.21 -4.57
N SER A 15 -17.35 -0.94 -4.32
CA SER A 15 -16.37 -1.95 -3.90
C SER A 15 -16.70 -2.50 -2.51
N ALA A 16 -17.06 -1.63 -1.56
CA ALA A 16 -17.51 -2.05 -0.23
C ALA A 16 -18.76 -2.93 -0.29
N LEU A 17 -19.75 -2.52 -1.10
CA LEU A 17 -20.98 -3.27 -1.28
C LEU A 17 -20.72 -4.64 -1.92
N ALA A 18 -19.87 -4.70 -2.95
CA ALA A 18 -19.50 -5.97 -3.59
C ALA A 18 -18.83 -6.92 -2.58
N GLY A 19 -17.89 -6.43 -1.77
CA GLY A 19 -17.27 -7.21 -0.70
C GLY A 19 -18.31 -7.70 0.33
N TRP A 20 -19.19 -6.82 0.77
CA TRP A 20 -20.25 -7.15 1.71
C TRP A 20 -21.23 -8.21 1.16
N VAL A 21 -21.57 -8.16 -0.12
CA VAL A 21 -22.40 -9.18 -0.78
C VAL A 21 -21.74 -10.56 -0.74
N VAL A 22 -20.43 -10.64 -1.02
CA VAL A 22 -19.66 -11.88 -0.91
C VAL A 22 -19.69 -12.41 0.53
N GLU A 23 -19.50 -11.53 1.51
CA GLU A 23 -19.59 -11.87 2.93
C GLU A 23 -20.97 -12.40 3.32
N ARG A 24 -22.04 -11.80 2.80
CA ARG A 24 -23.41 -12.30 3.01
C ARG A 24 -23.65 -13.67 2.37
N LEU A 25 -23.10 -13.87 1.17
CA LEU A 25 -23.16 -15.17 0.52
C LEU A 25 -22.46 -16.25 1.37
N THR A 26 -21.35 -15.91 2.02
CA THR A 26 -20.63 -16.82 2.93
C THR A 26 -21.50 -17.27 4.10
N GLN A 27 -22.34 -16.39 4.63
CA GLN A 27 -23.26 -16.72 5.73
C GLN A 27 -24.47 -17.52 5.27
N GLN A 28 -24.98 -17.27 4.06
CA GLN A 28 -26.18 -17.91 3.54
C GLN A 28 -25.89 -19.27 2.87
N VAL A 29 -24.78 -19.39 2.16
CA VAL A 29 -24.35 -20.57 1.40
C VAL A 29 -22.90 -20.88 1.71
N PRO A 30 -22.57 -21.38 2.93
CA PRO A 30 -21.19 -21.57 3.38
C PRO A 30 -20.28 -22.37 2.44
N PRO A 31 -20.71 -23.48 1.81
CA PRO A 31 -19.84 -24.28 0.95
C PRO A 31 -19.30 -23.51 -0.27
N LEU A 32 -20.07 -22.56 -0.80
CA LEU A 32 -19.67 -21.71 -1.93
C LEU A 32 -19.01 -20.41 -1.44
N GLY A 33 -19.55 -19.83 -0.39
CA GLY A 33 -19.16 -18.52 0.10
C GLY A 33 -17.75 -18.50 0.70
N TRP A 34 -17.35 -19.49 1.49
CA TRP A 34 -16.03 -19.53 2.11
C TRP A 34 -14.88 -19.56 1.08
N PRO A 35 -14.85 -20.44 0.06
CA PRO A 35 -13.82 -20.40 -0.96
C PRO A 35 -13.78 -19.06 -1.71
N LEU A 36 -14.95 -18.51 -2.04
CA LEU A 36 -15.05 -17.22 -2.70
C LEU A 36 -14.49 -16.09 -1.82
N LEU A 37 -14.82 -16.07 -0.54
CA LEU A 37 -14.32 -15.08 0.41
C LEU A 37 -12.80 -15.15 0.53
N VAL A 38 -12.21 -16.35 0.67
CA VAL A 38 -10.76 -16.53 0.78
C VAL A 38 -10.05 -16.02 -0.47
N VAL A 39 -10.52 -16.39 -1.67
CA VAL A 39 -9.93 -15.90 -2.93
C VAL A 39 -10.07 -14.38 -3.05
N SER A 40 -11.24 -13.84 -2.68
CA SER A 40 -11.50 -12.40 -2.72
C SER A 40 -10.62 -11.62 -1.73
N LEU A 41 -10.43 -12.11 -0.50
CA LEU A 41 -9.49 -11.51 0.47
C LEU A 41 -8.05 -11.56 -0.05
N ALA A 42 -7.63 -12.70 -0.63
CA ALA A 42 -6.30 -12.82 -1.23
C ALA A 42 -6.08 -11.83 -2.39
N SER A 43 -7.14 -11.50 -3.16
CA SER A 43 -7.08 -10.52 -4.26
C SER A 43 -6.76 -9.09 -3.80
N ALA A 44 -7.05 -8.75 -2.54
CA ALA A 44 -6.74 -7.44 -1.98
C ALA A 44 -5.25 -7.27 -1.62
N LEU A 45 -4.48 -8.39 -1.60
CA LEU A 45 -3.08 -8.41 -1.18
C LEU A 45 -2.15 -8.48 -2.39
N ALA A 46 -1.17 -7.59 -2.45
CA ALA A 46 -0.20 -7.48 -3.54
C ALA A 46 1.18 -8.08 -3.22
N GLY A 47 1.32 -8.88 -2.16
CA GLY A 47 2.62 -9.34 -1.67
C GLY A 47 3.43 -10.13 -2.69
N ARG A 48 2.80 -11.01 -3.48
CA ARG A 48 3.49 -11.78 -4.52
C ARG A 48 4.00 -10.87 -5.65
N SER A 49 3.16 -9.97 -6.16
CA SER A 49 3.55 -9.07 -7.25
C SER A 49 4.65 -8.12 -6.82
N LEU A 50 4.55 -7.55 -5.60
CA LEU A 50 5.58 -6.69 -5.03
C LEU A 50 6.92 -7.43 -4.93
N ARG A 51 6.92 -8.62 -4.32
CA ARG A 51 8.14 -9.44 -4.22
C ARG A 51 8.74 -9.72 -5.59
N THR A 52 7.93 -10.14 -6.56
CA THR A 52 8.40 -10.45 -7.92
C THR A 52 9.04 -9.22 -8.57
N SER A 53 8.42 -8.04 -8.45
CA SER A 53 8.94 -6.81 -9.04
C SER A 53 10.25 -6.36 -8.38
N VAL A 54 10.34 -6.42 -7.06
CA VAL A 54 11.56 -6.08 -6.30
C VAL A 54 12.69 -7.04 -6.66
N MET A 55 12.41 -8.36 -6.67
CA MET A 55 13.42 -9.37 -7.02
C MET A 55 13.92 -9.20 -8.46
N ALA A 56 13.05 -8.84 -9.41
CA ALA A 56 13.47 -8.57 -10.78
C ALA A 56 14.48 -7.41 -10.88
N VAL A 57 14.36 -6.37 -10.05
CA VAL A 57 15.36 -5.30 -9.96
C VAL A 57 16.66 -5.83 -9.37
N LEU A 58 16.60 -6.50 -8.21
CA LEU A 58 17.79 -6.97 -7.50
C LEU A 58 18.58 -8.03 -8.29
N GLU A 59 17.91 -8.98 -8.92
CA GLU A 59 18.51 -10.02 -9.75
C GLU A 59 19.11 -9.47 -11.06
N SER A 60 18.71 -8.27 -11.47
CA SER A 60 19.25 -7.58 -12.64
C SER A 60 20.45 -6.70 -12.31
N LEU A 61 20.82 -6.57 -11.03
CA LEU A 61 22.07 -5.89 -10.66
C LEU A 61 23.27 -6.73 -11.09
N PRO A 62 24.31 -6.11 -11.67
CA PRO A 62 25.48 -6.83 -12.10
C PRO A 62 26.28 -7.38 -10.91
N PRO A 63 27.05 -8.45 -11.10
CA PRO A 63 28.02 -8.88 -10.09
C PRO A 63 29.04 -7.74 -9.81
N SER A 64 29.54 -7.69 -8.58
CA SER A 64 30.41 -6.62 -8.09
C SER A 64 31.53 -6.28 -9.10
N GLY A 65 31.59 -5.03 -9.54
CA GLY A 65 32.60 -4.51 -10.47
C GLY A 65 32.16 -4.38 -11.93
N ALA A 66 30.98 -4.82 -12.32
CA ALA A 66 30.43 -4.58 -13.65
C ALA A 66 29.65 -3.23 -13.68
N THR A 67 29.77 -2.49 -14.78
CA THR A 67 29.24 -1.11 -14.91
C THR A 67 27.88 -1.04 -15.61
N GLU A 68 27.38 -2.14 -16.16
CA GLU A 68 26.14 -2.11 -16.95
C GLU A 68 24.90 -2.25 -16.08
N LEU A 69 24.20 -1.12 -15.86
CA LEU A 69 23.00 -1.02 -15.03
C LEU A 69 21.70 -0.94 -15.84
N THR A 70 21.76 -1.10 -17.16
CA THR A 70 20.64 -0.90 -18.09
C THR A 70 19.44 -1.77 -17.76
N SER A 71 19.67 -3.06 -17.45
CA SER A 71 18.61 -4.00 -17.09
C SER A 71 17.95 -3.64 -15.75
N ALA A 72 18.75 -3.33 -14.73
CA ALA A 72 18.25 -2.95 -13.41
C ALA A 72 17.44 -1.63 -13.44
N ARG A 73 17.92 -0.62 -14.18
CA ARG A 73 17.19 0.63 -14.43
C ARG A 73 15.87 0.38 -15.14
N LYS A 74 15.87 -0.53 -16.14
CA LYS A 74 14.64 -0.90 -16.86
C LYS A 74 13.59 -1.54 -15.93
N HIS A 75 13.97 -2.51 -15.10
CA HIS A 75 13.05 -3.12 -14.14
C HIS A 75 12.58 -2.12 -13.08
N LEU A 76 13.49 -1.27 -12.59
CA LEU A 76 13.15 -0.22 -11.64
C LEU A 76 12.14 0.77 -12.22
N SER A 77 12.28 1.17 -13.49
CA SER A 77 11.35 2.10 -14.16
C SER A 77 9.90 1.59 -14.24
N TRP A 78 9.68 0.30 -14.07
CA TRP A 78 8.33 -0.26 -14.03
C TRP A 78 7.61 -0.10 -12.69
N ILE A 79 8.37 0.19 -11.62
CA ILE A 79 7.84 0.26 -10.26
C ILE A 79 8.03 1.62 -9.58
N VAL A 80 8.73 2.56 -10.24
CA VAL A 80 8.89 3.92 -9.75
C VAL A 80 8.36 4.94 -10.76
N GLY A 81 7.77 6.04 -10.27
CA GLY A 81 7.22 7.11 -11.11
C GLY A 81 8.22 8.19 -11.52
N ARG A 82 9.51 8.03 -11.21
CA ARG A 82 10.58 9.02 -11.50
C ARG A 82 11.56 8.51 -12.55
N ASP A 83 12.35 9.44 -13.13
CA ASP A 83 13.43 9.08 -14.04
C ASP A 83 14.54 8.31 -13.30
N VAL A 84 14.93 7.18 -13.87
CA VAL A 84 15.95 6.26 -13.31
C VAL A 84 17.22 6.18 -14.14
N GLN A 85 17.29 6.89 -15.27
CA GLN A 85 18.35 6.73 -16.27
C GLN A 85 19.75 7.13 -15.74
N GLN A 86 19.81 8.03 -14.77
CA GLN A 86 21.05 8.55 -14.18
C GLN A 86 21.42 7.90 -12.85
N LEU A 87 20.61 6.96 -12.33
CA LEU A 87 20.88 6.32 -11.06
C LEU A 87 22.09 5.38 -11.16
N ASP A 88 23.00 5.50 -10.22
CA ASP A 88 24.04 4.50 -9.95
C ASP A 88 23.46 3.29 -9.21
N GLU A 89 24.26 2.28 -8.94
CA GLU A 89 23.84 1.06 -8.26
C GLU A 89 23.21 1.35 -6.89
N ALA A 90 23.85 2.22 -6.09
CA ALA A 90 23.33 2.61 -4.77
C ALA A 90 21.98 3.36 -4.89
N GLY A 91 21.84 4.22 -5.89
CA GLY A 91 20.59 4.93 -6.19
C GLY A 91 19.47 3.98 -6.63
N ILE A 92 19.79 2.94 -7.40
CA ILE A 92 18.83 1.90 -7.81
C ILE A 92 18.34 1.12 -6.59
N ILE A 93 19.26 0.65 -5.74
CA ILE A 93 18.93 -0.11 -4.52
C ILE A 93 18.07 0.73 -3.59
N ARG A 94 18.45 2.00 -3.37
CA ARG A 94 17.68 2.94 -2.53
C ARG A 94 16.27 3.15 -3.09
N ALA A 95 16.13 3.49 -4.36
CA ALA A 95 14.84 3.71 -4.98
C ALA A 95 13.95 2.44 -4.97
N CYS A 96 14.56 1.28 -5.13
CA CYS A 96 13.87 0.00 -5.01
C CYS A 96 13.37 -0.24 -3.57
N ALA A 97 14.19 0.06 -2.56
CA ALA A 97 13.81 -0.09 -1.15
C ALA A 97 12.70 0.90 -0.75
N GLU A 98 12.78 2.17 -1.17
CA GLU A 98 11.75 3.19 -0.97
C GLU A 98 10.41 2.72 -1.53
N THR A 99 10.39 2.36 -2.82
CA THR A 99 9.18 1.87 -3.50
C THR A 99 8.65 0.56 -2.90
N ALA A 100 9.53 -0.35 -2.48
CA ALA A 100 9.14 -1.58 -1.81
C ALA A 100 8.45 -1.30 -0.47
N SER A 101 8.98 -0.35 0.32
CA SER A 101 8.41 0.06 1.60
C SER A 101 7.02 0.69 1.42
N GLU A 102 6.89 1.64 0.50
CA GLU A 102 5.62 2.31 0.16
C GLU A 102 4.56 1.32 -0.31
N ASN A 103 4.89 0.51 -1.32
CA ASN A 103 3.95 -0.48 -1.84
C ASN A 103 3.65 -1.63 -0.87
N ALA A 104 4.52 -1.91 0.10
CA ALA A 104 4.21 -2.86 1.16
C ALA A 104 3.13 -2.32 2.11
N VAL A 105 3.15 -1.02 2.43
CA VAL A 105 2.07 -0.40 3.19
C VAL A 105 0.75 -0.51 2.43
N ASP A 106 0.70 -0.03 1.19
CA ASP A 106 -0.54 0.08 0.41
C ASP A 106 -1.05 -1.27 -0.12
N GLY A 107 -0.15 -2.22 -0.35
CA GLY A 107 -0.47 -3.52 -0.94
C GLY A 107 -0.58 -4.67 0.04
N ILE A 108 -0.14 -4.50 1.30
CA ILE A 108 -0.15 -5.59 2.29
C ILE A 108 -0.67 -5.10 3.65
N PHE A 109 0.01 -4.14 4.28
CA PHE A 109 -0.26 -3.79 5.67
C PHE A 109 -1.58 -3.04 5.85
N ALA A 110 -1.88 -2.07 4.98
CA ALA A 110 -3.14 -1.34 5.06
C ALA A 110 -4.35 -2.22 4.72
N PRO A 111 -4.35 -3.04 3.66
CA PRO A 111 -5.41 -4.04 3.46
C PRO A 111 -5.61 -4.96 4.66
N LEU A 112 -4.54 -5.49 5.26
CA LEU A 112 -4.63 -6.34 6.45
C LEU A 112 -5.20 -5.60 7.67
N ALA A 113 -4.82 -4.35 7.89
CA ALA A 113 -5.36 -3.53 8.97
C ALA A 113 -6.88 -3.31 8.79
N TRP A 114 -7.32 -3.02 7.57
CA TRP A 114 -8.74 -2.87 7.26
C TRP A 114 -9.52 -4.20 7.32
N MET A 115 -8.89 -5.32 6.94
CA MET A 115 -9.46 -6.66 7.18
C MET A 115 -9.67 -6.90 8.67
N ALA A 116 -8.67 -6.59 9.50
CA ALA A 116 -8.77 -6.74 10.95
C ALA A 116 -9.89 -5.86 11.54
N ALA A 117 -10.01 -4.60 11.10
CA ALA A 117 -11.11 -3.72 11.48
C ALA A 117 -12.48 -4.30 11.07
N GLY A 118 -12.59 -4.86 9.87
CA GLY A 118 -13.79 -5.55 9.40
C GLY A 118 -14.13 -6.79 10.21
N CYS A 119 -13.13 -7.60 10.60
CA CYS A 119 -13.34 -8.72 11.50
C CYS A 119 -13.88 -8.27 12.87
N LEU A 120 -13.37 -7.17 13.39
CA LEU A 120 -13.86 -6.58 14.63
C LEU A 120 -15.34 -6.14 14.49
N LEU A 121 -15.69 -5.44 13.41
CA LEU A 121 -17.08 -5.07 13.15
C LEU A 121 -17.99 -6.30 13.04
N TRP A 122 -17.54 -7.34 12.38
CA TRP A 122 -18.29 -8.60 12.26
C TRP A 122 -18.50 -9.30 13.62
N SER A 123 -17.52 -9.24 14.51
CA SER A 123 -17.64 -9.80 15.87
C SER A 123 -18.70 -9.08 16.70
N LEU A 124 -18.92 -7.79 16.44
CA LEU A 124 -19.91 -6.98 17.10
C LEU A 124 -21.31 -7.13 16.47
N ASN A 125 -21.35 -7.19 15.14
CA ASN A 125 -22.58 -7.34 14.36
C ASN A 125 -22.28 -8.06 13.04
N SER A 126 -22.70 -9.31 12.92
CA SER A 126 -22.50 -10.12 11.70
C SER A 126 -23.20 -9.55 10.46
N ALA A 127 -24.11 -8.59 10.62
CA ALA A 127 -24.76 -7.88 9.52
C ALA A 127 -23.94 -6.70 8.98
N ALA A 128 -22.95 -6.21 9.74
CA ALA A 128 -22.09 -5.11 9.34
C ALA A 128 -21.17 -5.48 8.15
N PRO A 129 -20.62 -4.49 7.43
CA PRO A 129 -19.51 -4.70 6.52
C PRO A 129 -18.34 -5.37 7.24
N GLY A 130 -17.80 -6.43 6.66
CA GLY A 130 -16.74 -7.22 7.25
C GLY A 130 -15.37 -6.99 6.62
N PRO A 131 -14.45 -7.96 6.76
CA PRO A 131 -13.05 -7.83 6.32
C PRO A 131 -12.89 -7.56 4.83
N LEU A 132 -13.70 -8.19 3.97
CA LEU A 132 -13.61 -8.02 2.52
C LEU A 132 -14.15 -6.66 2.09
N ALA A 133 -15.30 -6.26 2.64
CA ALA A 133 -15.90 -4.97 2.34
C ALA A 133 -14.96 -3.81 2.65
N LEU A 134 -14.30 -3.83 3.82
CA LEU A 134 -13.36 -2.79 4.20
C LEU A 134 -12.05 -2.85 3.40
N ALA A 135 -11.52 -4.04 3.14
CA ALA A 135 -10.31 -4.19 2.34
C ALA A 135 -10.52 -3.73 0.89
N TRP A 136 -11.65 -4.05 0.27
CA TRP A 136 -11.94 -3.60 -1.09
C TRP A 136 -12.28 -2.11 -1.16
N ALA A 137 -12.93 -1.54 -0.14
CA ALA A 137 -13.12 -0.09 -0.03
C ALA A 137 -11.77 0.65 0.01
N PHE A 138 -10.84 0.18 0.87
CA PHE A 138 -9.48 0.70 0.93
C PHE A 138 -8.77 0.55 -0.41
N LYS A 139 -8.81 -0.64 -1.02
CA LYS A 139 -8.14 -0.90 -2.30
C LYS A 139 -8.68 -0.03 -3.44
N ALA A 140 -9.97 0.27 -3.45
CA ALA A 140 -10.56 1.21 -4.39
C ALA A 140 -10.02 2.63 -4.18
N SER A 141 -9.85 3.09 -2.92
CA SER A 141 -9.24 4.39 -2.59
C SER A 141 -7.80 4.47 -3.09
N SER A 142 -6.96 3.50 -2.72
CA SER A 142 -5.55 3.42 -3.13
C SER A 142 -5.39 3.35 -4.66
N THR A 143 -6.28 2.62 -5.35
CA THR A 143 -6.27 2.57 -6.82
C THR A 143 -6.67 3.92 -7.43
N LEU A 144 -7.65 4.60 -6.86
CA LEU A 144 -8.05 5.94 -7.32
C LEU A 144 -6.93 6.95 -7.15
N ASP A 145 -6.23 6.93 -6.03
CA ASP A 145 -5.06 7.78 -5.83
C ASP A 145 -3.97 7.48 -6.86
N SER A 146 -3.59 6.23 -7.03
CA SER A 146 -2.57 5.82 -8.01
C SER A 146 -2.92 6.20 -9.45
N MET A 147 -4.20 6.18 -9.82
CA MET A 147 -4.63 6.47 -11.20
C MET A 147 -4.98 7.93 -11.46
N LEU A 148 -5.51 8.64 -10.47
CA LEU A 148 -6.07 9.98 -10.62
C LEU A 148 -5.45 11.01 -9.67
N GLY A 149 -4.61 10.62 -8.71
CA GLY A 149 -4.02 11.48 -7.68
C GLY A 149 -3.01 12.51 -8.17
N TYR A 150 -2.78 12.58 -9.48
CA TYR A 150 -1.85 13.53 -10.09
C TYR A 150 -2.24 14.98 -9.83
N ARG A 151 -1.31 15.76 -9.28
CA ARG A 151 -1.51 17.17 -8.90
C ARG A 151 -1.47 18.14 -10.10
N GLU A 152 -1.16 17.64 -11.30
CA GLU A 152 -1.00 18.43 -12.52
C GLU A 152 -2.01 18.04 -13.61
N GLY A 153 -2.26 18.95 -14.56
CA GLY A 153 -3.10 18.73 -15.71
C GLY A 153 -4.60 18.70 -15.41
N ARG A 154 -5.36 18.08 -16.32
CA ARG A 154 -6.83 18.00 -16.27
C ARG A 154 -7.37 17.17 -15.10
N LEU A 155 -6.59 16.21 -14.60
CA LEU A 155 -6.98 15.29 -13.55
C LEU A 155 -6.84 15.87 -12.13
N ARG A 156 -6.12 16.99 -11.98
CA ARG A 156 -5.85 17.64 -10.68
C ARG A 156 -7.09 17.73 -9.75
N TRP A 157 -8.23 18.10 -10.31
CA TRP A 157 -9.45 18.27 -9.53
C TRP A 157 -10.29 17.00 -9.41
N LEU A 158 -10.03 16.02 -10.28
CA LEU A 158 -10.75 14.76 -10.30
C LEU A 158 -10.20 13.81 -9.21
N GLY A 159 -8.89 13.70 -9.09
CA GLY A 159 -8.22 12.80 -8.12
C GLY A 159 -8.16 13.33 -6.68
N THR A 160 -8.37 14.62 -6.43
CA THR A 160 -8.18 15.23 -5.10
C THR A 160 -8.95 14.54 -3.97
N ALA A 161 -10.19 14.08 -4.24
CA ALA A 161 -11.01 13.44 -3.21
C ALA A 161 -10.48 12.02 -2.88
N GLY A 162 -10.11 11.26 -3.91
CA GLY A 162 -9.49 9.92 -3.77
C GLY A 162 -8.18 9.99 -3.00
N ALA A 163 -7.27 10.89 -3.42
CA ALA A 163 -5.97 11.08 -2.79
C ALA A 163 -6.06 11.42 -1.30
N ARG A 164 -6.91 12.38 -0.93
CA ARG A 164 -7.12 12.75 0.48
C ARG A 164 -7.73 11.63 1.32
N LEU A 165 -8.61 10.86 0.72
CA LEU A 165 -9.21 9.72 1.41
C LEU A 165 -8.19 8.60 1.58
N ASP A 166 -7.37 8.35 0.57
CA ASP A 166 -6.27 7.39 0.66
C ASP A 166 -5.28 7.76 1.75
N ASP A 167 -4.82 9.02 1.80
CA ASP A 167 -3.98 9.54 2.88
C ASP A 167 -4.60 9.30 4.27
N ALA A 168 -5.91 9.56 4.42
CA ALA A 168 -6.62 9.35 5.68
C ALA A 168 -6.73 7.87 6.07
N LEU A 169 -7.02 6.99 5.11
CA LEU A 169 -7.15 5.55 5.33
C LEU A 169 -5.80 4.87 5.54
N THR A 170 -4.74 5.38 4.96
CA THR A 170 -3.38 4.86 5.08
C THR A 170 -2.68 5.36 6.35
N TRP A 171 -3.13 6.49 6.94
CA TRP A 171 -2.48 7.11 8.08
C TRP A 171 -2.27 6.16 9.28
N LEU A 172 -3.31 5.47 9.73
CA LEU A 172 -3.21 4.51 10.84
C LEU A 172 -2.36 3.28 10.50
N PRO A 173 -2.56 2.59 9.35
CA PRO A 173 -1.67 1.51 8.92
C PRO A 173 -0.19 1.90 8.90
N CYS A 174 0.15 3.09 8.41
CA CYS A 174 1.54 3.58 8.41
C CYS A 174 2.13 3.65 9.83
N ARG A 175 1.37 4.18 10.80
CA ARG A 175 1.82 4.24 12.21
C ARG A 175 2.02 2.85 12.81
N LEU A 176 1.15 1.91 12.48
CA LEU A 176 1.33 0.51 12.90
C LEU A 176 2.58 -0.10 12.30
N VAL A 177 2.87 0.12 11.01
CA VAL A 177 4.10 -0.34 10.36
C VAL A 177 5.32 0.31 10.98
N MET A 178 5.30 1.63 11.18
CA MET A 178 6.39 2.36 11.85
C MET A 178 6.70 1.82 13.25
N ALA A 179 5.67 1.45 14.00
CA ALA A 179 5.85 0.89 15.34
C ALA A 179 6.34 -0.56 15.32
N THR A 180 5.96 -1.36 14.33
CA THR A 180 6.24 -2.81 14.29
C THR A 180 7.51 -3.15 13.51
N LEU A 181 7.84 -2.43 12.45
CA LEU A 181 8.99 -2.75 11.60
C LEU A 181 10.32 -2.76 12.36
N PRO A 182 10.64 -1.79 13.23
CA PRO A 182 11.89 -1.83 14.00
C PRO A 182 11.97 -2.98 15.01
N LEU A 183 10.82 -3.50 15.48
CA LEU A 183 10.79 -4.64 16.39
C LEU A 183 11.33 -5.93 15.75
N VAL A 184 11.17 -6.04 14.43
CA VAL A 184 11.62 -7.21 13.67
C VAL A 184 13.07 -7.05 13.19
N SER A 185 13.53 -5.80 12.97
CA SER A 185 14.81 -5.51 12.31
C SER A 185 15.95 -5.15 13.27
N ARG A 186 15.68 -4.73 14.50
CA ARG A 186 16.70 -4.20 15.43
C ARG A 186 16.49 -4.66 16.87
N PRO A 187 17.56 -4.65 17.70
CA PRO A 187 17.46 -4.92 19.14
C PRO A 187 16.51 -3.94 19.85
N TRP A 188 15.70 -4.45 20.75
CA TRP A 188 14.67 -3.72 21.50
C TRP A 188 15.08 -2.35 22.07
N PRO A 189 16.32 -2.16 22.62
CA PRO A 189 16.72 -0.85 23.18
C PRO A 189 16.74 0.31 22.17
N GLN A 190 16.84 0.01 20.87
CA GLN A 190 16.91 1.02 19.81
C GLN A 190 15.54 1.31 19.19
N TRP A 191 14.54 0.47 19.46
CA TRP A 191 13.21 0.54 18.84
C TRP A 191 12.59 1.96 18.91
N TRP A 192 12.49 2.52 20.11
CA TRP A 192 11.84 3.82 20.30
C TRP A 192 12.58 4.97 19.60
N ARG A 193 13.90 4.92 19.59
CA ARG A 193 14.71 5.93 18.88
C ARG A 193 14.47 5.89 17.39
N LEU A 194 14.34 4.70 16.81
CA LEU A 194 14.06 4.53 15.37
C LEU A 194 12.64 5.01 15.02
N VAL A 195 11.64 4.69 15.84
CA VAL A 195 10.27 5.19 15.64
C VAL A 195 10.25 6.72 15.65
N LEU A 196 10.88 7.35 16.64
CA LEU A 196 10.95 8.82 16.73
C LEU A 196 11.75 9.45 15.58
N ALA A 197 12.82 8.80 15.13
CA ALA A 197 13.60 9.28 14.00
C ALA A 197 12.77 9.22 12.70
N ALA A 198 12.10 8.12 12.43
CA ALA A 198 11.23 7.97 11.27
C ALA A 198 10.03 8.94 11.27
N GLU A 199 9.44 9.21 12.45
CA GLU A 199 8.37 10.20 12.58
C GLU A 199 8.86 11.62 12.27
N ARG A 200 10.06 11.99 12.76
CA ARG A 200 10.66 13.30 12.49
C ARG A 200 11.00 13.48 11.01
N ASP A 201 11.62 12.48 10.42
CA ASP A 201 12.02 12.49 9.01
C ASP A 201 10.80 12.51 8.10
N GLY A 202 9.82 11.63 8.34
CA GLY A 202 8.57 11.54 7.59
C GLY A 202 7.65 12.75 7.78
N SER A 203 7.77 13.52 8.88
CA SER A 203 6.90 14.68 9.14
C SER A 203 7.10 15.84 8.18
N SER A 204 8.18 15.86 7.43
CA SER A 204 8.48 16.86 6.39
C SER A 204 7.68 16.63 5.10
N ASP A 205 7.15 15.42 4.89
CA ASP A 205 6.37 15.04 3.71
C ASP A 205 4.87 14.95 4.07
N PRO A 206 3.98 15.47 3.22
CA PRO A 206 2.53 15.36 3.44
C PRO A 206 1.98 13.94 3.30
N SER A 207 2.74 12.99 2.70
CA SER A 207 2.31 11.60 2.54
C SER A 207 2.45 10.81 3.84
N PRO A 208 1.42 10.05 4.28
CA PRO A 208 1.51 9.15 5.43
C PRO A 208 2.60 8.08 5.30
N ASN A 209 2.93 7.69 4.05
CA ASN A 209 3.94 6.67 3.74
C ASN A 209 5.37 7.14 3.97
N ALA A 210 5.61 8.45 4.14
CA ALA A 210 6.95 8.99 4.34
C ALA A 210 7.65 8.41 5.59
N GLY A 211 6.91 8.19 6.69
CA GLY A 211 7.45 7.58 7.89
C GLY A 211 8.02 6.17 7.68
N PRO A 212 7.24 5.19 7.16
CA PRO A 212 7.76 3.87 6.82
C PRO A 212 8.90 3.88 5.81
N VAL A 213 8.85 4.77 4.80
CA VAL A 213 9.94 4.95 3.81
C VAL A 213 11.22 5.45 4.46
N SER A 214 11.15 6.30 5.49
CA SER A 214 12.33 6.83 6.19
C SER A 214 13.24 5.74 6.75
N TYR A 215 12.70 4.56 7.10
CA TYR A 215 13.55 3.44 7.55
C TYR A 215 14.54 2.97 6.49
N THR A 216 14.31 3.19 5.22
CA THR A 216 15.24 2.85 4.14
C THR A 216 16.49 3.75 4.14
N HIS A 217 16.43 4.88 4.83
CA HIS A 217 17.52 5.84 4.96
C HIS A 217 18.22 5.77 6.33
N LEU A 218 17.54 5.24 7.36
CA LEU A 218 18.05 5.18 8.73
C LEU A 218 18.87 3.91 9.04
N THR A 219 18.96 3.00 8.08
CA THR A 219 19.72 1.74 8.16
C THR A 219 21.02 1.83 7.41
#